data_7404fa3f23e511154f7ac5bb3018c420
#
_entry.id   7404fa3f23e511154f7ac5bb3018c420
#
_cell.length_a   1.000
_cell.length_b   1.000
_cell.length_c   1.000
_cell.angle_alpha   90.00
_cell.angle_beta   90.00
_cell.angle_gamma   90.00
#
_symmetry.space_group_name_H-M   'P 1'
#
loop_
_entity.id
_entity.type
_entity.pdbx_description
1 polymer ?
#
loop_
_entity_poly.entity_id
_entity_poly.type
_entity_poly.pdbx_seq_one_letter_code
_entity_poly.pdbx_strand_id
1 'polypeptide(L)'
;SAESPARQYKRGYFNDWPVLDNHKKSLYNRVDYWIDTHRPGRPLMIAAETFMQGIGRTVRRPFRVVPFFAYAPRGGQWMKEVCDLDRRQANFGWCFDCVPEENSLLLRVDGELFEMPAQNLIYLRAQELLGAADRRRFGESFPIRFDFLDTIGGGNLSLQVHPTDEYIRRTFGMRYTQDESYYLLDAEPGACVYLGVKR
;
A
#
# COMPACT_ATOMS: atom_id res chain seq x y z
N SER A 1 22.04 0.81 23.28
CA SER A 1 21.40 2.01 22.72
C SER A 1 20.20 1.61 21.90
N ALA A 2 19.07 2.29 22.12
CA ALA A 2 17.86 2.02 21.35
C ALA A 2 18.12 2.31 19.86
N GLU A 3 17.65 1.42 18.99
CA GLU A 3 17.73 1.58 17.55
C GLU A 3 16.88 2.78 17.11
N SER A 4 17.38 3.59 16.18
CA SER A 4 16.58 4.74 15.69
C SER A 4 15.31 4.27 14.95
N PRO A 5 14.20 5.04 14.98
CA PRO A 5 12.97 4.69 14.27
C PRO A 5 13.19 4.42 12.76
N ALA A 6 14.06 5.21 12.11
CA ALA A 6 14.40 5.00 10.70
C ALA A 6 15.12 3.68 10.45
N ARG A 7 15.96 3.23 11.39
CA ARG A 7 16.65 1.95 11.29
C ARG A 7 15.71 0.78 11.55
N GLN A 8 14.79 0.91 12.50
CA GLN A 8 13.74 -0.07 12.77
C GLN A 8 12.83 -0.24 11.55
N TYR A 9 12.42 0.86 10.93
CA TYR A 9 11.60 0.82 9.72
C TYR A 9 12.32 0.10 8.57
N LYS A 10 13.58 0.45 8.30
CA LYS A 10 14.37 -0.20 7.24
C LYS A 10 14.55 -1.70 7.49
N ARG A 11 14.81 -2.10 8.72
CA ARG A 11 14.90 -3.52 9.08
C ARG A 11 13.58 -4.22 8.84
N GLY A 12 12.47 -3.64 9.29
CA GLY A 12 11.13 -4.16 9.04
C GLY A 12 10.89 -4.39 7.56
N TYR A 13 11.06 -3.36 6.76
CA TYR A 13 10.78 -3.42 5.32
C TYR A 13 11.67 -4.42 4.56
N PHE A 14 12.99 -4.41 4.78
CA PHE A 14 13.92 -5.20 3.98
C PHE A 14 14.18 -6.62 4.52
N ASN A 15 13.96 -6.84 5.81
CA ASN A 15 14.29 -8.12 6.44
C ASN A 15 13.05 -8.82 7.00
N ASP A 16 12.28 -8.14 7.85
CA ASP A 16 11.26 -8.81 8.64
C ASP A 16 10.01 -9.09 7.79
N TRP A 17 9.53 -8.13 6.99
CA TRP A 17 8.34 -8.31 6.15
C TRP A 17 8.51 -9.39 5.09
N PRO A 18 9.61 -9.49 4.34
CA PRO A 18 9.79 -10.60 3.40
C PRO A 18 9.73 -11.98 4.06
N VAL A 19 10.26 -12.11 5.28
CA VAL A 19 10.18 -13.37 6.03
C VAL A 19 8.75 -13.68 6.45
N LEU A 20 8.04 -12.68 7.00
CA LEU A 20 6.64 -12.81 7.39
C LEU A 20 5.72 -13.10 6.20
N ASP A 21 5.94 -12.43 5.07
CA ASP A 21 5.17 -12.66 3.85
C ASP A 21 5.40 -14.06 3.28
N ASN A 22 6.62 -14.56 3.29
CA ASN A 22 6.92 -15.92 2.86
C ASN A 22 6.28 -16.95 3.79
N HIS A 23 6.32 -16.72 5.09
CA HIS A 23 5.61 -17.56 6.06
C HIS A 23 4.11 -17.56 5.81
N LYS A 24 3.51 -16.39 5.68
CA LYS A 24 2.09 -16.22 5.37
C LYS A 24 1.67 -16.93 4.09
N LYS A 25 2.46 -16.79 3.01
CA LYS A 25 2.23 -17.51 1.74
C LYS A 25 2.21 -19.03 1.92
N SER A 26 3.08 -19.56 2.79
CA SER A 26 3.14 -20.99 3.07
C SER A 26 1.88 -21.53 3.77
N LEU A 27 1.10 -20.65 4.39
CA LEU A 27 -0.11 -21.01 5.13
C LEU A 27 -1.39 -20.97 4.28
N TYR A 28 -1.43 -20.21 3.21
CA TYR A 28 -2.67 -19.91 2.46
C TYR A 28 -3.46 -21.15 2.02
N ASN A 29 -2.79 -22.25 1.65
CA ASN A 29 -3.43 -23.49 1.24
C ASN A 29 -3.48 -24.53 2.35
N ARG A 30 -3.21 -24.16 3.61
CA ARG A 30 -3.09 -25.06 4.76
C ARG A 30 -4.02 -24.71 5.91
N VAL A 31 -4.76 -23.62 5.78
CA VAL A 31 -5.70 -23.15 6.80
C VAL A 31 -7.11 -23.56 6.42
N ASP A 32 -7.92 -23.89 7.41
CA ASP A 32 -9.32 -24.21 7.24
C ASP A 32 -10.22 -22.98 7.32
N TYR A 33 -9.75 -21.96 8.04
CA TYR A 33 -10.49 -20.72 8.28
C TYR A 33 -9.63 -19.49 8.14
N TRP A 34 -10.25 -18.40 7.73
CA TRP A 34 -9.69 -17.04 7.76
C TRP A 34 -10.46 -16.21 8.78
N ILE A 35 -9.73 -15.45 9.59
CA ILE A 35 -10.32 -14.61 10.62
C ILE A 35 -9.92 -13.16 10.35
N ASP A 36 -10.94 -12.31 10.15
CA ASP A 36 -10.78 -10.87 10.13
C ASP A 36 -10.88 -10.34 11.56
N THR A 37 -9.81 -9.72 12.02
CA THR A 37 -9.72 -9.10 13.36
C THR A 37 -9.68 -7.57 13.29
N HIS A 38 -9.98 -7.00 12.13
CA HIS A 38 -9.91 -5.55 11.89
C HIS A 38 -10.83 -4.77 12.84
N ARG A 39 -11.98 -5.36 13.19
CA ARG A 39 -12.94 -4.78 14.14
C ARG A 39 -12.71 -5.33 15.54
N PRO A 40 -12.19 -4.50 16.50
CA PRO A 40 -12.01 -4.95 17.88
C PRO A 40 -13.30 -5.51 18.49
N GLY A 41 -13.21 -6.68 19.11
CA GLY A 41 -14.34 -7.33 19.78
C GLY A 41 -15.40 -7.93 18.84
N ARG A 42 -15.23 -7.85 17.53
CA ARG A 42 -16.14 -8.44 16.52
C ARG A 42 -15.37 -9.15 15.41
N PRO A 43 -14.57 -10.18 15.72
CA PRO A 43 -13.87 -10.94 14.69
C PRO A 43 -14.88 -11.65 13.78
N LEU A 44 -14.59 -11.68 12.48
CA LEU A 44 -15.38 -12.41 11.50
C LEU A 44 -14.55 -13.60 10.99
N MET A 45 -15.09 -14.80 11.13
CA MET A 45 -14.45 -16.03 10.65
C MET A 45 -15.20 -16.57 9.44
N ILE A 46 -14.46 -16.91 8.40
CA ILE A 46 -15.00 -17.54 7.18
C ILE A 46 -14.19 -18.78 6.82
N ALA A 47 -14.84 -19.76 6.19
CA ALA A 47 -14.15 -20.93 5.69
C ALA A 47 -13.15 -20.56 4.57
N ALA A 48 -12.03 -21.26 4.52
CA ALA A 48 -10.99 -21.01 3.51
C ALA A 48 -11.52 -21.15 2.08
N GLU A 49 -12.40 -22.12 1.84
CA GLU A 49 -13.06 -22.28 0.53
C GLU A 49 -13.86 -21.04 0.13
N THR A 50 -14.69 -20.51 1.03
CA THR A 50 -15.47 -19.28 0.82
C THR A 50 -14.57 -18.10 0.52
N PHE A 51 -13.49 -17.95 1.29
CA PHE A 51 -12.47 -16.93 1.06
C PHE A 51 -11.84 -17.06 -0.34
N MET A 52 -11.37 -18.25 -0.72
CA MET A 52 -10.72 -18.50 -2.01
C MET A 52 -11.67 -18.28 -3.21
N GLN A 53 -12.95 -18.63 -3.05
CA GLN A 53 -13.99 -18.32 -4.05
C GLN A 53 -14.21 -16.80 -4.17
N GLY A 54 -14.22 -16.08 -3.04
CA GLY A 54 -14.38 -14.63 -2.99
C GLY A 54 -13.27 -13.90 -3.76
N ILE A 55 -12.02 -14.21 -3.47
CA ILE A 55 -10.87 -13.60 -4.16
C ILE A 55 -10.81 -13.99 -5.65
N GLY A 56 -11.19 -15.24 -5.99
CA GLY A 56 -11.28 -15.67 -7.38
C GLY A 56 -12.34 -14.94 -8.20
N ARG A 57 -13.43 -14.49 -7.56
CA ARG A 57 -14.43 -13.61 -8.18
C ARG A 57 -13.94 -12.17 -8.28
N THR A 58 -13.23 -11.69 -7.27
CA THR A 58 -12.71 -10.32 -7.22
C THR A 58 -11.77 -10.03 -8.40
N VAL A 59 -10.81 -10.89 -8.68
CA VAL A 59 -9.83 -10.67 -9.77
C VAL A 59 -10.44 -10.64 -11.18
N ARG A 60 -11.67 -11.09 -11.34
CA ARG A 60 -12.37 -11.14 -12.63
C ARG A 60 -13.30 -9.94 -12.87
N ARG A 61 -13.32 -8.98 -11.98
CA ARG A 61 -14.19 -7.79 -12.02
C ARG A 61 -13.39 -6.56 -11.62
N PRO A 62 -13.76 -5.37 -12.10
CA PRO A 62 -13.24 -4.13 -11.52
C PRO A 62 -13.57 -4.08 -10.03
N PHE A 63 -12.58 -3.71 -9.24
CA PHE A 63 -12.72 -3.49 -7.80
C PHE A 63 -11.89 -2.28 -7.38
N ARG A 64 -12.15 -1.79 -6.19
CA ARG A 64 -11.42 -0.69 -5.60
C ARG A 64 -10.83 -1.15 -4.26
N VAL A 65 -9.64 -0.67 -3.95
CA VAL A 65 -9.05 -0.82 -2.62
C VAL A 65 -9.73 0.13 -1.63
N VAL A 66 -9.64 -0.14 -0.35
CA VAL A 66 -10.05 0.79 0.70
C VAL A 66 -8.98 1.87 0.81
N PRO A 67 -9.32 3.16 0.59
CA PRO A 67 -8.36 4.25 0.75
C PRO A 67 -7.83 4.30 2.19
N PHE A 68 -6.53 4.50 2.34
CA PHE A 68 -5.90 4.64 3.64
C PHE A 68 -5.32 6.04 3.81
N PHE A 69 -5.88 6.81 4.73
CA PHE A 69 -5.45 8.17 5.05
C PHE A 69 -4.43 8.13 6.19
N ALA A 70 -3.25 8.66 5.92
CA ALA A 70 -2.14 8.64 6.87
C ALA A 70 -1.63 10.03 7.26
N TYR A 71 -1.28 10.18 8.53
CA TYR A 71 -0.52 11.31 9.01
C TYR A 71 0.87 11.36 8.37
N ALA A 72 1.35 12.58 8.09
CA ALA A 72 2.73 12.82 7.70
C ALA A 72 3.31 14.03 8.46
N PRO A 73 4.59 14.03 8.84
CA PRO A 73 5.18 15.12 9.63
C PRO A 73 5.04 16.52 9.03
N ARG A 74 4.81 16.61 7.71
CA ARG A 74 4.64 17.86 6.95
C ARG A 74 3.36 17.87 6.13
N GLY A 75 2.41 17.01 6.50
CA GLY A 75 1.13 16.88 5.82
C GLY A 75 0.28 18.14 5.92
N GLY A 76 -0.56 18.33 4.91
CA GLY A 76 -1.42 19.48 4.76
C GLY A 76 -2.77 19.38 5.46
N GLN A 77 -3.63 20.31 5.13
CA GLN A 77 -4.98 20.44 5.68
C GLN A 77 -6.07 20.27 4.61
N TRP A 78 -5.71 20.30 3.32
CA TRP A 78 -6.64 20.28 2.20
C TRP A 78 -7.46 18.99 2.15
N MET A 79 -6.83 17.84 2.35
CA MET A 79 -7.55 16.54 2.36
C MET A 79 -8.63 16.46 3.44
N LYS A 80 -8.46 17.13 4.58
CA LYS A 80 -9.48 17.15 5.63
C LYS A 80 -10.79 17.71 5.14
N GLU A 81 -10.72 18.72 4.29
CA GLU A 81 -11.90 19.41 3.78
C GLU A 81 -12.53 18.66 2.62
N VAL A 82 -11.71 18.28 1.63
CA VAL A 82 -12.23 17.65 0.39
C VAL A 82 -12.69 16.21 0.58
N CYS A 83 -12.15 15.51 1.59
CA CYS A 83 -12.53 14.13 1.90
C CYS A 83 -13.35 14.00 3.19
N ASP A 84 -13.75 15.11 3.80
CA ASP A 84 -14.54 15.16 5.06
C ASP A 84 -13.93 14.29 6.17
N LEU A 85 -12.62 14.43 6.40
CA LEU A 85 -11.88 13.64 7.37
C LEU A 85 -11.94 14.23 8.78
N ASP A 86 -11.54 13.44 9.78
CA ASP A 86 -11.53 13.85 11.19
C ASP A 86 -10.64 15.09 11.40
N ARG A 87 -11.27 16.21 11.67
CA ARG A 87 -10.60 17.50 11.88
C ARG A 87 -9.73 17.56 13.13
N ARG A 88 -9.91 16.63 14.07
CA ARG A 88 -9.09 16.52 15.30
C ARG A 88 -7.68 15.98 15.03
N GLN A 89 -7.50 15.26 13.93
CA GLN A 89 -6.17 14.82 13.51
C GLN A 89 -5.30 16.03 13.16
N ALA A 90 -4.00 15.94 13.43
CA ALA A 90 -3.07 17.03 13.14
C ALA A 90 -3.05 17.38 11.64
N ASN A 91 -2.98 16.38 10.79
CA ASN A 91 -3.05 16.51 9.33
C ASN A 91 -3.32 15.14 8.69
N PHE A 92 -3.49 15.15 7.35
CA PHE A 92 -3.41 13.95 6.51
C PHE A 92 -2.49 14.29 5.34
N GLY A 93 -1.25 13.81 5.38
CA GLY A 93 -0.30 14.06 4.31
C GLY A 93 -0.40 13.08 3.13
N TRP A 94 -1.02 11.91 3.37
CA TRP A 94 -1.13 10.82 2.41
C TRP A 94 -2.55 10.26 2.37
N CYS A 95 -3.00 9.93 1.16
CA CYS A 95 -4.09 8.98 0.94
C CYS A 95 -3.60 7.92 -0.03
N PHE A 96 -3.31 6.73 0.47
CA PHE A 96 -2.94 5.59 -0.38
C PHE A 96 -4.22 5.01 -1.00
N ASP A 97 -4.35 5.07 -2.33
CA ASP A 97 -5.53 4.58 -3.08
C ASP A 97 -5.16 3.59 -4.20
N CYS A 98 -3.99 3.09 -4.19
CA CYS A 98 -3.51 1.89 -4.88
C CYS A 98 -2.05 1.64 -4.50
N VAL A 99 -1.81 1.47 -3.22
CA VAL A 99 -0.52 1.00 -2.67
C VAL A 99 -0.83 -0.28 -1.90
N PRO A 100 -0.72 -1.45 -2.52
CA PRO A 100 -1.25 -2.70 -1.97
C PRO A 100 -0.74 -3.07 -0.59
N GLU A 101 0.45 -2.61 -0.22
CA GLU A 101 1.03 -2.82 1.10
C GLU A 101 0.34 -1.99 2.19
N GLU A 102 -0.31 -0.90 1.82
CA GLU A 102 -1.00 0.02 2.73
C GLU A 102 -2.53 -0.14 2.69
N ASN A 103 -3.05 -0.70 1.60
CA ASN A 103 -4.50 -0.80 1.40
C ASN A 103 -5.06 -2.15 1.84
N SER A 104 -6.35 -2.15 2.12
CA SER A 104 -7.16 -3.35 2.30
C SER A 104 -8.21 -3.51 1.20
N LEU A 105 -8.83 -4.68 1.18
CA LEU A 105 -9.98 -5.04 0.37
C LEU A 105 -11.13 -5.47 1.27
N LEU A 106 -12.34 -5.13 0.88
CA LEU A 106 -13.57 -5.58 1.52
C LEU A 106 -14.25 -6.65 0.65
N LEU A 107 -14.35 -7.85 1.18
CA LEU A 107 -15.11 -8.93 0.59
C LEU A 107 -16.48 -9.02 1.28
N ARG A 108 -17.55 -9.07 0.49
CA ARG A 108 -18.88 -9.32 1.06
C ARG A 108 -19.13 -10.83 1.10
N VAL A 109 -19.32 -11.34 2.32
CA VAL A 109 -19.56 -12.77 2.59
C VAL A 109 -20.81 -12.86 3.46
N ASP A 110 -21.86 -13.47 2.96
CA ASP A 110 -23.14 -13.68 3.66
C ASP A 110 -23.72 -12.39 4.28
N GLY A 111 -23.57 -11.28 3.58
CA GLY A 111 -24.04 -9.96 4.04
C GLY A 111 -23.04 -9.18 4.89
N GLU A 112 -22.06 -9.84 5.48
CA GLU A 112 -20.99 -9.21 6.28
C GLU A 112 -19.83 -8.75 5.40
N LEU A 113 -19.08 -7.76 5.88
CA LEU A 113 -17.86 -7.27 5.24
C LEU A 113 -16.65 -7.88 5.93
N PHE A 114 -15.94 -8.71 5.20
CA PHE A 114 -14.65 -9.28 5.59
C PHE A 114 -13.54 -8.43 5.01
N GLU A 115 -12.69 -7.88 5.87
CA GLU A 115 -11.56 -7.05 5.46
C GLU A 115 -10.26 -7.84 5.43
N MET A 116 -9.47 -7.65 4.38
CA MET A 116 -8.16 -8.28 4.25
C MET A 116 -7.14 -7.32 3.64
N PRO A 117 -5.83 -7.48 3.92
CA PRO A 117 -4.79 -6.75 3.20
C PRO A 117 -4.87 -7.00 1.70
N ALA A 118 -4.79 -5.93 0.88
CA ALA A 118 -4.84 -6.05 -0.58
C ALA A 118 -3.70 -6.92 -1.14
N GLN A 119 -2.56 -6.92 -0.46
CA GLN A 119 -1.41 -7.76 -0.79
C GLN A 119 -1.73 -9.26 -0.84
N ASN A 120 -2.69 -9.74 -0.05
CA ASN A 120 -3.13 -11.13 -0.10
C ASN A 120 -3.69 -11.52 -1.48
N LEU A 121 -4.44 -10.61 -2.12
CA LEU A 121 -4.96 -10.84 -3.46
C LEU A 121 -3.84 -11.04 -4.48
N ILE A 122 -2.81 -10.21 -4.40
CA ILE A 122 -1.64 -10.28 -5.29
C ILE A 122 -0.93 -11.63 -5.10
N TYR A 123 -0.65 -12.02 -3.87
CA TYR A 123 0.04 -13.28 -3.59
C TYR A 123 -0.76 -14.51 -4.04
N LEU A 124 -2.08 -14.49 -3.87
CA LEU A 124 -2.94 -15.62 -4.22
C LEU A 124 -3.33 -15.66 -5.69
N ARG A 125 -3.35 -14.52 -6.37
CA ARG A 125 -3.89 -14.37 -7.73
C ARG A 125 -3.03 -13.51 -8.66
N ALA A 126 -1.71 -13.52 -8.47
CA ALA A 126 -0.79 -12.72 -9.26
C ALA A 126 -0.94 -12.93 -10.78
N GLN A 127 -1.18 -14.17 -11.21
CA GLN A 127 -1.31 -14.49 -12.63
C GLN A 127 -2.56 -13.85 -13.24
N GLU A 128 -3.69 -13.93 -12.54
CA GLU A 128 -4.96 -13.39 -13.02
C GLU A 128 -4.98 -11.85 -12.93
N LEU A 129 -4.36 -11.29 -11.88
CA LEU A 129 -4.36 -9.86 -11.64
C LEU A 129 -3.37 -9.10 -12.54
N LEU A 130 -2.16 -9.61 -12.68
CA LEU A 130 -1.07 -8.95 -13.41
C LEU A 130 -0.98 -9.41 -14.86
N GLY A 131 -1.47 -10.61 -15.17
CA GLY A 131 -1.20 -11.27 -16.43
C GLY A 131 0.19 -11.89 -16.51
N ALA A 132 0.43 -12.70 -17.55
CA ALA A 132 1.66 -13.49 -17.67
C ALA A 132 2.92 -12.64 -17.90
N ALA A 133 2.80 -11.55 -18.66
CA ALA A 133 3.93 -10.69 -19.02
C ALA A 133 4.43 -9.92 -17.78
N ASP A 134 3.52 -9.26 -17.09
CA ASP A 134 3.87 -8.44 -15.92
C ASP A 134 4.29 -9.31 -14.74
N ARG A 135 3.64 -10.46 -14.53
CA ARG A 135 4.10 -11.40 -13.51
C ARG A 135 5.53 -11.89 -13.75
N ARG A 136 5.95 -12.13 -15.01
CA ARG A 136 7.34 -12.48 -15.31
C ARG A 136 8.29 -11.34 -14.98
N ARG A 137 7.90 -10.09 -15.27
CA ARG A 137 8.73 -8.90 -15.05
C ARG A 137 8.81 -8.51 -13.58
N PHE A 138 7.67 -8.41 -12.91
CA PHE A 138 7.53 -7.82 -11.57
C PHE A 138 7.35 -8.87 -10.46
N GLY A 139 7.12 -10.15 -10.81
CA GLY A 139 6.88 -11.22 -9.83
C GLY A 139 5.49 -11.11 -9.20
N GLU A 140 5.45 -11.14 -7.89
CA GLU A 140 4.24 -10.96 -7.07
C GLU A 140 4.21 -9.55 -6.45
N SER A 141 4.69 -8.57 -7.19
CA SER A 141 4.65 -7.16 -6.81
C SER A 141 3.75 -6.43 -7.81
N PHE A 142 2.80 -5.66 -7.29
CA PHE A 142 1.96 -4.81 -8.12
C PHE A 142 2.76 -3.55 -8.50
N PRO A 143 3.06 -3.32 -9.78
CA PRO A 143 4.06 -2.32 -10.19
C PRO A 143 3.53 -0.88 -10.17
N ILE A 144 2.22 -0.70 -10.08
CA ILE A 144 1.59 0.62 -10.04
C ILE A 144 1.34 0.99 -8.58
N ARG A 145 1.72 2.22 -8.23
CA ARG A 145 1.40 2.87 -6.95
C ARG A 145 0.69 4.17 -7.26
N PHE A 146 -0.40 4.41 -6.58
CA PHE A 146 -1.15 5.64 -6.71
C PHE A 146 -1.56 6.14 -5.33
N ASP A 147 -1.19 7.37 -5.04
CA ASP A 147 -1.52 8.04 -3.79
C ASP A 147 -1.74 9.53 -4.01
N PHE A 148 -2.50 10.12 -3.13
CA PHE A 148 -2.62 11.57 -3.02
C PHE A 148 -1.66 12.07 -1.95
N LEU A 149 -1.03 13.19 -2.26
CA LEU A 149 -0.15 13.92 -1.35
C LEU A 149 -0.77 15.27 -1.04
N ASP A 150 -0.82 15.62 0.23
CA ASP A 150 -1.28 16.94 0.66
C ASP A 150 -0.19 17.65 1.47
N THR A 151 0.23 18.78 0.96
CA THR A 151 1.20 19.69 1.61
C THR A 151 0.64 21.11 1.80
N ILE A 152 -0.63 21.37 1.42
CA ILE A 152 -1.27 22.69 1.55
C ILE A 152 -1.46 23.04 3.03
N GLY A 153 -0.87 24.15 3.47
CA GLY A 153 -0.81 24.52 4.89
C GLY A 153 0.11 23.66 5.74
N GLY A 154 0.90 22.79 5.11
CA GLY A 154 1.90 21.94 5.72
C GLY A 154 3.33 22.37 5.41
N GLY A 155 4.15 21.45 4.93
CA GLY A 155 5.54 21.73 4.58
C GLY A 155 6.01 20.92 3.37
N ASN A 156 7.23 21.21 2.93
CA ASN A 156 7.80 20.52 1.77
C ASN A 156 7.97 19.01 2.02
N LEU A 157 7.80 18.23 0.96
CA LEU A 157 8.19 16.82 0.96
C LEU A 157 9.68 16.66 1.23
N SER A 158 10.05 15.53 1.77
CA SER A 158 11.46 15.18 1.94
C SER A 158 12.11 14.99 0.57
N LEU A 159 13.40 15.34 0.46
CA LEU A 159 14.18 15.01 -0.72
C LEU A 159 14.23 13.49 -0.89
N GLN A 160 13.85 13.00 -2.05
CA GLN A 160 13.88 11.61 -2.43
C GLN A 160 14.82 11.41 -3.61
N VAL A 161 15.55 10.29 -3.61
CA VAL A 161 16.41 9.87 -4.71
C VAL A 161 16.06 8.44 -5.05
N HIS A 162 15.50 8.24 -6.24
CA HIS A 162 15.18 6.90 -6.75
C HIS A 162 16.43 6.31 -7.42
N PRO A 163 16.86 5.10 -7.04
CA PRO A 163 18.03 4.47 -7.62
C PRO A 163 17.76 3.99 -9.06
N THR A 164 18.83 3.70 -9.80
CA THR A 164 18.72 3.03 -11.09
C THR A 164 18.28 1.56 -10.90
N ASP A 165 17.67 0.98 -11.92
CA ASP A 165 17.28 -0.45 -11.94
C ASP A 165 18.46 -1.39 -11.63
N GLU A 166 19.63 -1.08 -12.16
CA GLU A 166 20.84 -1.87 -11.91
C GLU A 166 21.24 -1.82 -10.43
N TYR A 167 21.24 -0.63 -9.85
CA TYR A 167 21.61 -0.45 -8.46
C TYR A 167 20.64 -1.16 -7.52
N ILE A 168 19.32 -1.00 -7.74
CA ILE A 168 18.30 -1.58 -6.85
C ILE A 168 18.29 -3.10 -6.91
N ARG A 169 18.51 -3.69 -8.11
CA ARG A 169 18.63 -5.13 -8.27
C ARG A 169 19.86 -5.68 -7.56
N ARG A 170 21.01 -5.04 -7.74
CA ARG A 170 22.28 -5.50 -7.14
C ARG A 170 22.32 -5.32 -5.64
N THR A 171 21.79 -4.20 -5.13
CA THR A 171 21.95 -3.82 -3.72
C THR A 171 20.84 -4.37 -2.84
N PHE A 172 19.62 -4.39 -3.35
CA PHE A 172 18.41 -4.73 -2.58
C PHE A 172 17.67 -5.97 -3.10
N GLY A 173 18.10 -6.55 -4.22
CA GLY A 173 17.42 -7.69 -4.84
C GLY A 173 16.03 -7.37 -5.40
N MET A 174 15.65 -6.11 -5.47
CA MET A 174 14.36 -5.68 -6.01
C MET A 174 14.39 -5.73 -7.54
N ARG A 175 13.25 -5.98 -8.15
CA ARG A 175 13.17 -6.22 -9.60
C ARG A 175 13.16 -4.96 -10.45
N TYR A 176 12.72 -3.84 -9.89
CA TYR A 176 12.55 -2.56 -10.58
C TYR A 176 12.68 -1.39 -9.61
N THR A 177 12.99 -0.23 -10.14
CA THR A 177 12.96 1.04 -9.42
C THR A 177 11.58 1.70 -9.52
N GLN A 178 11.39 2.78 -8.80
CA GLN A 178 10.20 3.60 -8.89
C GLN A 178 10.45 4.76 -9.88
N ASP A 179 9.63 4.81 -10.93
CA ASP A 179 9.46 6.00 -11.75
C ASP A 179 8.28 6.79 -11.18
N GLU A 180 8.45 8.09 -10.96
CA GLU A 180 7.47 8.92 -10.27
C GLU A 180 7.09 10.12 -11.10
N SER A 181 5.80 10.44 -11.11
CA SER A 181 5.26 11.64 -11.75
C SER A 181 4.14 12.23 -10.89
N TYR A 182 3.91 13.53 -11.02
CA TYR A 182 2.87 14.25 -10.29
C TYR A 182 1.83 14.83 -11.22
N TYR A 183 0.58 14.76 -10.78
CA TYR A 183 -0.51 15.57 -11.30
C TYR A 183 -0.99 16.50 -10.18
N LEU A 184 -0.87 17.80 -10.38
CA LEU A 184 -1.22 18.81 -9.38
C LEU A 184 -2.73 19.08 -9.44
N LEU A 185 -3.43 18.72 -8.37
CA LEU A 185 -4.87 18.95 -8.24
C LEU A 185 -5.18 20.38 -7.83
N ASP A 186 -4.36 20.93 -6.91
CA ASP A 186 -4.50 22.25 -6.36
C ASP A 186 -3.12 22.78 -5.93
N ALA A 187 -2.97 24.09 -5.84
CA ALA A 187 -1.73 24.72 -5.40
C ALA A 187 -1.97 26.14 -4.89
N GLU A 188 -1.35 26.50 -3.77
CA GLU A 188 -1.33 27.88 -3.31
C GLU A 188 -0.47 28.79 -4.22
N PRO A 189 -0.75 30.08 -4.29
CA PRO A 189 0.10 31.02 -5.02
C PRO A 189 1.55 30.96 -4.53
N GLY A 190 2.48 30.79 -5.46
CA GLY A 190 3.90 30.66 -5.14
C GLY A 190 4.36 29.26 -4.74
N ALA A 191 3.47 28.26 -4.75
CA ALA A 191 3.86 26.86 -4.55
C ALA A 191 4.89 26.44 -5.61
N CYS A 192 5.86 25.62 -5.19
CA CYS A 192 6.92 25.14 -6.07
C CYS A 192 7.31 23.71 -5.77
N VAL A 193 7.84 23.03 -6.78
CA VAL A 193 8.45 21.72 -6.68
C VAL A 193 9.95 21.84 -6.92
N TYR A 194 10.75 21.26 -6.06
CA TYR A 194 12.19 21.22 -6.23
C TYR A 194 12.58 19.97 -7.01
N LEU A 195 13.25 20.16 -8.16
CA LEU A 195 13.69 19.09 -9.02
C LEU A 195 15.20 19.12 -9.23
N GLY A 196 15.87 18.03 -8.90
CA GLY A 196 17.31 17.88 -9.05
C GLY A 196 18.13 18.67 -8.03
N VAL A 197 19.43 18.68 -8.25
CA VAL A 197 20.41 19.43 -7.46
C VAL A 197 21.14 20.42 -8.36
N LYS A 198 21.44 21.61 -7.83
CA LYS A 198 22.35 22.53 -8.54
C LYS A 198 23.75 21.93 -8.52
N ARG A 199 24.39 21.90 -9.70
CA ARG A 199 25.82 21.58 -9.86
C ARG A 199 26.66 22.79 -9.50
#